data_960f77caed08cbf4753546752f16e575
#
_entry.id   960f77caed08cbf4753546752f16e575
#
_cell.length_a   1.000
_cell.length_b   1.000
_cell.length_c   1.000
_cell.angle_alpha   90.00
_cell.angle_beta   90.00
_cell.angle_gamma   90.00
#
_symmetry.space_group_name_H-M   'P 1'
#
loop_
_entity.id
_entity.type
_entity.pdbx_description
1 polymer ?
#
loop_
_entity_poly.entity_id
_entity_poly.type
_entity_poly.pdbx_seq_one_letter_code
_entity_poly.pdbx_strand_id
1 'polypeptide(L)'
;MYDKSERLAKLAEMVKFAINVKVDDTNLKRTALLAKTDLVAGMVVEFTELQGVMGREYAKLDGEPAEVAEGIYEHYLPRFAGDELPKGTIGRIVGISDKMDNIVATFSRGLAPTGSQDPYALRRQALGIINILISSNYHMPLIKILAGALYLLNIKPEDTGKLIPQILEFFKLRLKNMMIEQGIRY
;
A
#
# COMPACT_ATOMS: atom_id res chain seq x y z
N MET A 1 11.82 -2.42 10.52
CA MET A 1 11.60 -2.80 9.11
C MET A 1 11.21 -4.28 8.98
N TYR A 2 11.93 -5.21 9.56
CA TYR A 2 11.63 -6.65 9.48
C TYR A 2 10.15 -6.97 9.79
N ASP A 3 9.64 -6.55 10.96
CA ASP A 3 8.24 -6.79 11.33
C ASP A 3 7.23 -6.21 10.33
N LYS A 4 7.58 -5.09 9.68
CA LYS A 4 6.75 -4.51 8.62
C LYS A 4 6.74 -5.39 7.38
N SER A 5 7.89 -5.92 6.95
CA SER A 5 7.96 -6.81 5.78
C SER A 5 7.17 -8.09 6.00
N GLU A 6 7.22 -8.67 7.19
CA GLU A 6 6.42 -9.85 7.57
C GLU A 6 4.90 -9.55 7.55
N ARG A 7 4.49 -8.39 8.10
CA ARG A 7 3.07 -7.97 8.01
C ARG A 7 2.65 -7.73 6.57
N LEU A 8 3.53 -7.11 5.79
CA LEU A 8 3.27 -6.80 4.39
C LEU A 8 3.03 -8.07 3.56
N ALA A 9 3.83 -9.12 3.78
CA ALA A 9 3.65 -10.41 3.12
C ALA A 9 2.27 -11.01 3.44
N LYS A 10 1.87 -11.04 4.71
CA LYS A 10 0.57 -11.54 5.14
C LYS A 10 -0.59 -10.70 4.60
N LEU A 11 -0.44 -9.37 4.63
CA LEU A 11 -1.48 -8.46 4.13
C LEU A 11 -1.62 -8.57 2.60
N ALA A 12 -0.52 -8.79 1.87
CA ALA A 12 -0.54 -9.01 0.42
C ALA A 12 -1.32 -10.29 0.05
N GLU A 13 -1.15 -11.38 0.80
CA GLU A 13 -1.96 -12.58 0.64
C GLU A 13 -3.47 -12.30 0.86
N MET A 14 -3.81 -11.54 1.91
CA MET A 14 -5.19 -11.16 2.18
C MET A 14 -5.78 -10.27 1.06
N VAL A 15 -5.03 -9.30 0.58
CA VAL A 15 -5.44 -8.42 -0.54
C VAL A 15 -5.63 -9.24 -1.81
N LYS A 16 -4.67 -10.11 -2.19
CA LYS A 16 -4.78 -11.03 -3.33
C LYS A 16 -6.10 -11.81 -3.28
N PHE A 17 -6.39 -12.41 -2.13
CA PHE A 17 -7.59 -13.20 -1.94
C PHE A 17 -8.86 -12.36 -2.07
N ALA A 18 -8.84 -11.16 -1.49
CA ALA A 18 -9.98 -10.26 -1.46
C ALA A 18 -10.36 -9.71 -2.84
N ILE A 19 -9.37 -9.45 -3.70
CA ILE A 19 -9.60 -8.97 -5.09
C ILE A 19 -9.74 -10.12 -6.10
N ASN A 20 -9.60 -11.37 -5.65
CA ASN A 20 -9.79 -12.59 -6.43
C ASN A 20 -8.93 -12.64 -7.72
N VAL A 21 -7.64 -12.41 -7.58
CA VAL A 21 -6.69 -12.49 -8.70
C VAL A 21 -5.73 -13.67 -8.54
N LYS A 22 -5.21 -14.15 -9.68
CA LYS A 22 -4.20 -15.21 -9.72
C LYS A 22 -2.82 -14.59 -9.97
N VAL A 23 -1.87 -14.88 -9.09
CA VAL A 23 -0.45 -14.56 -9.22
C VAL A 23 0.36 -15.72 -8.65
N ASP A 24 1.64 -15.77 -8.96
CA ASP A 24 2.56 -16.69 -8.30
C ASP A 24 2.73 -16.28 -6.83
N ASP A 25 2.38 -17.19 -5.92
CA ASP A 25 2.42 -16.93 -4.47
C ASP A 25 3.84 -16.77 -3.94
N THR A 26 4.81 -17.46 -4.53
CA THR A 26 6.22 -17.35 -4.17
C THR A 26 6.74 -15.97 -4.53
N ASN A 27 6.47 -15.50 -5.74
CA ASN A 27 6.87 -14.18 -6.22
C ASN A 27 6.17 -13.07 -5.43
N LEU A 28 4.88 -13.21 -5.15
CA LEU A 28 4.13 -12.24 -4.32
C LEU A 28 4.74 -12.08 -2.93
N LYS A 29 4.95 -13.19 -2.24
CA LYS A 29 5.56 -13.21 -0.91
C LYS A 29 6.98 -12.66 -0.95
N ARG A 30 7.78 -13.07 -1.94
CA ARG A 30 9.16 -12.60 -2.11
C ARG A 30 9.21 -11.09 -2.33
N THR A 31 8.37 -10.56 -3.22
CA THR A 31 8.24 -9.12 -3.45
C THR A 31 7.89 -8.36 -2.16
N ALA A 32 6.89 -8.83 -1.41
CA ALA A 32 6.47 -8.17 -0.17
C ALA A 32 7.58 -8.15 0.89
N LEU A 33 8.36 -9.23 1.01
CA LEU A 33 9.49 -9.30 1.94
C LEU A 33 10.64 -8.38 1.53
N LEU A 34 10.91 -8.23 0.23
CA LEU A 34 11.99 -7.41 -0.29
C LEU A 34 11.61 -5.95 -0.55
N ALA A 35 10.32 -5.61 -0.54
CA ALA A 35 9.80 -4.30 -0.94
C ALA A 35 10.48 -3.09 -0.27
N LYS A 36 11.03 -3.26 0.94
CA LYS A 36 11.66 -2.18 1.74
C LYS A 36 13.16 -2.37 1.97
N THR A 37 13.78 -3.34 1.32
CA THR A 37 15.22 -3.63 1.52
C THR A 37 16.12 -2.53 0.96
N ASP A 38 15.67 -1.81 -0.05
CA ASP A 38 16.39 -0.67 -0.63
C ASP A 38 16.61 0.48 0.34
N LEU A 39 15.76 0.62 1.38
CA LEU A 39 15.85 1.69 2.37
C LEU A 39 17.10 1.61 3.27
N VAL A 40 17.80 0.46 3.30
CA VAL A 40 19.07 0.31 4.02
C VAL A 40 20.28 0.45 3.12
N ALA A 41 20.07 0.61 1.80
CA ALA A 41 21.16 0.81 0.85
C ALA A 41 21.68 2.26 0.93
N GLY A 42 23.00 2.43 1.00
CA GLY A 42 23.64 3.74 1.10
C GLY A 42 23.20 4.70 -0.03
N MET A 43 23.01 4.19 -1.24
CA MET A 43 22.53 4.97 -2.38
C MET A 43 21.13 5.59 -2.12
N VAL A 44 20.21 4.83 -1.52
CA VAL A 44 18.84 5.31 -1.24
C VAL A 44 18.80 6.20 0.01
N VAL A 45 19.72 5.99 0.95
CA VAL A 45 19.88 6.87 2.12
C VAL A 45 20.35 8.26 1.68
N GLU A 46 21.29 8.33 0.73
CA GLU A 46 21.82 9.58 0.18
C GLU A 46 20.86 10.23 -0.82
N PHE A 47 20.24 9.42 -1.69
CA PHE A 47 19.35 9.85 -2.77
C PHE A 47 17.98 9.20 -2.61
N THR A 48 17.11 9.79 -1.80
CA THR A 48 15.80 9.23 -1.43
C THR A 48 14.83 9.08 -2.62
N GLU A 49 15.02 9.85 -3.69
CA GLU A 49 14.25 9.75 -4.94
C GLU A 49 14.50 8.44 -5.69
N LEU A 50 15.59 7.73 -5.36
CA LEU A 50 15.92 6.43 -5.96
C LEU A 50 15.21 5.25 -5.27
N GLN A 51 14.32 5.52 -4.29
CA GLN A 51 13.50 4.47 -3.68
C GLN A 51 12.71 3.69 -4.75
N GLY A 52 12.71 2.38 -4.62
CA GLY A 52 12.12 1.47 -5.58
C GLY A 52 12.99 1.23 -6.82
N VAL A 53 13.59 2.27 -7.39
CA VAL A 53 14.50 2.12 -8.55
C VAL A 53 15.70 1.26 -8.18
N MET A 54 16.41 1.63 -7.12
CA MET A 54 17.57 0.86 -6.66
C MET A 54 17.18 -0.51 -6.12
N GLY A 55 16.01 -0.61 -5.46
CA GLY A 55 15.47 -1.90 -5.01
C GLY A 55 15.28 -2.88 -6.18
N ARG A 56 14.70 -2.40 -7.28
CA ARG A 56 14.54 -3.16 -8.51
C ARG A 56 15.88 -3.58 -9.11
N GLU A 57 16.82 -2.66 -9.26
CA GLU A 57 18.11 -2.95 -9.89
C GLU A 57 18.95 -3.91 -9.04
N TYR A 58 18.96 -3.73 -7.70
CA TYR A 58 19.63 -4.69 -6.82
C TYR A 58 18.98 -6.07 -6.86
N ALA A 59 17.65 -6.16 -6.87
CA ALA A 59 16.97 -7.44 -7.01
C ALA A 59 17.34 -8.17 -8.32
N LYS A 60 17.45 -7.44 -9.44
CA LYS A 60 17.91 -8.01 -10.70
C LYS A 60 19.35 -8.52 -10.62
N LEU A 61 20.25 -7.76 -10.00
CA LEU A 61 21.65 -8.15 -9.82
C LEU A 61 21.78 -9.39 -8.92
N ASP A 62 20.92 -9.54 -7.92
CA ASP A 62 20.87 -10.70 -7.04
C ASP A 62 20.16 -11.92 -7.65
N GLY A 63 19.69 -11.81 -8.90
CA GLY A 63 19.06 -12.91 -9.64
C GLY A 63 17.61 -13.18 -9.27
N GLU A 64 16.93 -12.23 -8.65
CA GLU A 64 15.48 -12.34 -8.38
C GLU A 64 14.69 -12.39 -9.69
N PRO A 65 13.54 -13.08 -9.72
CA PRO A 65 12.64 -13.07 -10.87
C PRO A 65 12.28 -11.65 -11.31
N ALA A 66 12.18 -11.43 -12.62
CA ALA A 66 11.86 -10.11 -13.17
C ALA A 66 10.56 -9.52 -12.60
N GLU A 67 9.55 -10.37 -12.35
CA GLU A 67 8.29 -9.96 -11.75
C GLU A 67 8.46 -9.49 -10.29
N VAL A 68 9.35 -10.10 -9.52
CA VAL A 68 9.71 -9.69 -8.16
C VAL A 68 10.43 -8.35 -8.19
N ALA A 69 11.45 -8.21 -9.03
CA ALA A 69 12.20 -6.97 -9.17
C ALA A 69 11.30 -5.80 -9.58
N GLU A 70 10.43 -6.01 -10.57
CA GLU A 70 9.48 -4.97 -11.01
C GLU A 70 8.46 -4.64 -9.93
N GLY A 71 7.93 -5.64 -9.22
CA GLY A 71 7.02 -5.45 -8.09
C GLY A 71 7.64 -4.62 -6.94
N ILE A 72 8.95 -4.75 -6.70
CA ILE A 72 9.69 -3.93 -5.74
C ILE A 72 9.68 -2.44 -6.14
N TYR A 73 9.81 -2.11 -7.42
CA TYR A 73 9.67 -0.74 -7.90
C TYR A 73 8.22 -0.27 -7.82
N GLU A 74 7.31 -1.05 -8.38
CA GLU A 74 5.93 -0.67 -8.59
C GLU A 74 5.13 -0.48 -7.30
N HIS A 75 5.51 -1.13 -6.17
CA HIS A 75 4.76 -0.97 -4.92
C HIS A 75 4.79 0.46 -4.35
N TYR A 76 5.77 1.28 -4.74
CA TYR A 76 5.82 2.68 -4.38
C TYR A 76 4.78 3.53 -5.14
N LEU A 77 4.38 3.08 -6.34
CA LEU A 77 3.46 3.80 -7.21
C LEU A 77 2.00 3.79 -6.67
N PRO A 78 1.23 4.86 -6.92
CA PRO A 78 1.68 6.19 -7.32
C PRO A 78 2.35 6.92 -6.14
N ARG A 79 3.43 7.67 -6.42
CA ARG A 79 4.21 8.42 -5.42
C ARG A 79 3.62 9.80 -5.14
N PHE A 80 2.96 10.38 -6.14
CA PHE A 80 2.32 11.70 -6.09
C PHE A 80 1.05 11.73 -6.95
N ALA A 81 0.32 12.84 -6.92
CA ALA A 81 -0.88 13.00 -7.74
C ALA A 81 -0.50 13.06 -9.24
N GLY A 82 -1.15 12.24 -10.05
CA GLY A 82 -0.87 12.14 -11.50
C GLY A 82 0.33 11.26 -11.86
N ASP A 83 0.98 10.60 -10.89
CA ASP A 83 2.02 9.61 -11.15
C ASP A 83 1.44 8.37 -11.85
N GLU A 84 2.31 7.60 -12.50
CA GLU A 84 1.92 6.32 -13.09
C GLU A 84 1.40 5.34 -12.03
N LEU A 85 0.54 4.43 -12.47
CA LEU A 85 0.04 3.35 -11.61
C LEU A 85 0.84 2.07 -11.86
N PRO A 86 0.94 1.17 -10.87
CA PRO A 86 1.61 -0.11 -11.05
C PRO A 86 0.94 -0.91 -12.18
N LYS A 87 1.73 -1.47 -13.08
CA LYS A 87 1.27 -2.26 -14.25
C LYS A 87 1.13 -3.74 -13.91
N GLY A 88 2.07 -4.26 -13.13
CA GLY A 88 2.10 -5.64 -12.68
C GLY A 88 1.09 -5.91 -11.55
N THR A 89 0.48 -7.11 -11.58
CA THR A 89 -0.49 -7.50 -10.54
C THR A 89 0.17 -7.58 -9.16
N ILE A 90 1.38 -8.09 -9.07
CA ILE A 90 2.15 -8.15 -7.81
C ILE A 90 2.42 -6.74 -7.27
N GLY A 91 2.89 -5.83 -8.12
CA GLY A 91 3.12 -4.42 -7.75
C GLY A 91 1.86 -3.74 -7.20
N ARG A 92 0.70 -3.98 -7.84
CA ARG A 92 -0.60 -3.48 -7.35
C ARG A 92 -0.95 -4.01 -5.97
N ILE A 93 -0.84 -5.34 -5.77
CA ILE A 93 -1.17 -5.99 -4.49
C ILE A 93 -0.25 -5.48 -3.38
N VAL A 94 1.06 -5.50 -3.59
CA VAL A 94 2.04 -5.06 -2.59
C VAL A 94 1.91 -3.56 -2.33
N GLY A 95 1.66 -2.76 -3.37
CA GLY A 95 1.42 -1.31 -3.24
C GLY A 95 0.17 -0.96 -2.44
N ILE A 96 -0.94 -1.67 -2.66
CA ILE A 96 -2.16 -1.54 -1.83
C ILE A 96 -1.85 -1.91 -0.39
N SER A 97 -1.15 -3.02 -0.17
CA SER A 97 -0.84 -3.56 1.15
C SER A 97 0.07 -2.62 1.95
N ASP A 98 1.12 -2.07 1.33
CA ASP A 98 2.04 -1.13 2.00
C ASP A 98 1.33 0.17 2.42
N LYS A 99 0.53 0.74 1.50
CA LYS A 99 -0.24 1.95 1.79
C LYS A 99 -1.29 1.69 2.87
N MET A 100 -1.93 0.52 2.86
CA MET A 100 -2.90 0.12 3.88
C MET A 100 -2.24 -0.07 5.25
N ASP A 101 -1.10 -0.77 5.33
CA ASP A 101 -0.33 -0.92 6.58
C ASP A 101 0.05 0.44 7.17
N ASN A 102 0.51 1.39 6.33
CA ASN A 102 0.85 2.74 6.76
C ASN A 102 -0.34 3.50 7.34
N ILE A 103 -1.49 3.47 6.64
CA ILE A 103 -2.71 4.15 7.07
C ILE A 103 -3.17 3.58 8.41
N VAL A 104 -3.30 2.27 8.50
CA VAL A 104 -3.81 1.58 9.69
C VAL A 104 -2.86 1.77 10.88
N ALA A 105 -1.54 1.63 10.67
CA ALA A 105 -0.54 1.83 11.72
C ALA A 105 -0.52 3.28 12.25
N THR A 106 -0.74 4.27 11.39
CA THR A 106 -0.76 5.67 11.78
C THR A 106 -2.03 6.03 12.54
N PHE A 107 -3.19 5.57 12.05
CA PHE A 107 -4.47 5.76 12.75
C PHE A 107 -4.49 5.09 14.13
N SER A 108 -3.94 3.86 14.24
CA SER A 108 -3.89 3.14 15.52
C SER A 108 -3.05 3.83 16.60
N ARG A 109 -2.18 4.77 16.20
CA ARG A 109 -1.38 5.61 17.11
C ARG A 109 -2.00 6.98 17.36
N GLY A 110 -3.22 7.24 16.89
CA GLY A 110 -3.89 8.53 17.04
C GLY A 110 -3.29 9.66 16.19
N LEU A 111 -2.49 9.32 15.17
CA LEU A 111 -1.80 10.27 14.28
C LEU A 111 -2.56 10.48 12.96
N ALA A 112 -3.89 10.40 13.00
CA ALA A 112 -4.73 10.65 11.83
C ALA A 112 -4.52 12.08 11.30
N PRO A 113 -4.56 12.32 9.97
CA PRO A 113 -4.43 13.65 9.40
C PRO A 113 -5.54 14.58 9.88
N THR A 114 -5.17 15.79 10.32
CA THR A 114 -6.10 16.82 10.79
C THR A 114 -5.91 18.12 10.01
N GLY A 115 -7.01 18.79 9.61
CA GLY A 115 -6.96 20.05 8.87
C GLY A 115 -6.04 19.96 7.63
N SER A 116 -5.04 20.83 7.53
CA SER A 116 -4.04 20.82 6.46
C SER A 116 -2.85 19.89 6.72
N GLN A 117 -2.69 19.40 7.95
CA GLN A 117 -1.53 18.59 8.34
C GLN A 117 -1.70 17.13 7.92
N ASP A 118 -0.72 16.61 7.20
CA ASP A 118 -0.62 15.21 6.77
C ASP A 118 0.86 14.80 6.66
N PRO A 119 1.61 14.74 7.77
CA PRO A 119 3.06 14.54 7.75
C PRO A 119 3.45 13.16 7.18
N TYR A 120 2.54 12.20 7.19
CA TYR A 120 2.76 10.85 6.67
C TYR A 120 2.15 10.64 5.27
N ALA A 121 1.64 11.71 4.64
CA ALA A 121 1.02 11.65 3.32
C ALA A 121 -0.09 10.60 3.18
N LEU A 122 -0.87 10.37 4.24
CA LEU A 122 -1.92 9.34 4.26
C LEU A 122 -3.05 9.61 3.25
N ARG A 123 -3.35 10.90 2.99
CA ARG A 123 -4.36 11.29 1.99
C ARG A 123 -3.95 10.81 0.60
N ARG A 124 -2.67 11.02 0.25
CA ARG A 124 -2.11 10.57 -1.01
C ARG A 124 -2.07 9.04 -1.09
N GLN A 125 -1.73 8.37 0.00
CA GLN A 125 -1.72 6.91 0.07
C GLN A 125 -3.13 6.32 -0.13
N ALA A 126 -4.16 6.90 0.51
CA ALA A 126 -5.54 6.47 0.32
C ALA A 126 -6.02 6.68 -1.12
N LEU A 127 -5.72 7.84 -1.74
CA LEU A 127 -6.00 8.09 -3.16
C LEU A 127 -5.24 7.10 -4.07
N GLY A 128 -4.00 6.76 -3.73
CA GLY A 128 -3.23 5.74 -4.46
C GLY A 128 -3.92 4.39 -4.46
N ILE A 129 -4.44 3.94 -3.31
CA ILE A 129 -5.22 2.69 -3.21
C ILE A 129 -6.48 2.79 -4.08
N ILE A 130 -7.25 3.88 -3.96
CA ILE A 130 -8.48 4.09 -4.74
C ILE A 130 -8.20 4.04 -6.23
N ASN A 131 -7.16 4.75 -6.70
CA ASN A 131 -6.78 4.79 -8.12
C ASN A 131 -6.37 3.41 -8.64
N ILE A 132 -5.60 2.63 -7.87
CA ILE A 132 -5.23 1.26 -8.26
C ILE A 132 -6.46 0.38 -8.36
N LEU A 133 -7.39 0.45 -7.40
CA LEU A 133 -8.61 -0.36 -7.41
C LEU A 133 -9.50 -0.03 -8.62
N ILE A 134 -9.73 1.25 -8.89
CA ILE A 134 -10.57 1.71 -9.99
C ILE A 134 -9.94 1.37 -11.34
N SER A 135 -8.67 1.71 -11.55
CA SER A 135 -7.97 1.48 -12.83
C SER A 135 -7.84 0.00 -13.18
N SER A 136 -7.80 -0.86 -12.17
CA SER A 136 -7.69 -2.31 -12.35
C SER A 136 -9.04 -3.03 -12.31
N ASN A 137 -10.13 -2.30 -12.10
CA ASN A 137 -11.48 -2.86 -11.87
C ASN A 137 -11.50 -3.90 -10.74
N TYR A 138 -10.77 -3.64 -9.66
CA TYR A 138 -10.72 -4.54 -8.50
C TYR A 138 -11.82 -4.20 -7.49
N HIS A 139 -12.54 -5.23 -7.05
CA HIS A 139 -13.53 -5.13 -5.99
C HIS A 139 -12.94 -5.67 -4.69
N MET A 140 -12.62 -4.78 -3.77
CA MET A 140 -11.99 -5.13 -2.49
C MET A 140 -12.92 -4.81 -1.32
N PRO A 141 -13.27 -5.79 -0.47
CA PRO A 141 -14.07 -5.55 0.73
C PRO A 141 -13.21 -4.83 1.79
N LEU A 142 -13.18 -3.50 1.72
CA LEU A 142 -12.27 -2.64 2.50
C LEU A 142 -12.33 -2.93 4.00
N ILE A 143 -13.54 -3.15 4.57
CA ILE A 143 -13.72 -3.48 6.00
C ILE A 143 -12.92 -4.73 6.40
N LYS A 144 -12.96 -5.77 5.57
CA LYS A 144 -12.25 -7.02 5.85
C LYS A 144 -10.73 -6.82 5.85
N ILE A 145 -10.23 -6.04 4.90
CA ILE A 145 -8.79 -5.75 4.80
C ILE A 145 -8.34 -4.86 5.96
N LEU A 146 -9.13 -3.86 6.35
CA LEU A 146 -8.85 -3.04 7.52
C LEU A 146 -8.80 -3.87 8.81
N ALA A 147 -9.78 -4.76 9.01
CA ALA A 147 -9.79 -5.65 10.18
C ALA A 147 -8.56 -6.57 10.21
N GLY A 148 -8.18 -7.13 9.07
CA GLY A 148 -6.97 -7.94 8.93
C GLY A 148 -5.70 -7.16 9.21
N ALA A 149 -5.56 -5.95 8.69
CA ALA A 149 -4.40 -5.10 8.94
C ALA A 149 -4.27 -4.71 10.41
N LEU A 150 -5.39 -4.36 11.08
CA LEU A 150 -5.42 -4.08 12.52
C LEU A 150 -5.06 -5.32 13.35
N TYR A 151 -5.54 -6.49 12.97
CA TYR A 151 -5.17 -7.76 13.61
C TYR A 151 -3.67 -8.04 13.49
N LEU A 152 -3.07 -7.85 12.32
CA LEU A 152 -1.62 -8.02 12.10
C LEU A 152 -0.77 -7.02 12.91
N LEU A 153 -1.34 -5.88 13.29
CA LEU A 153 -0.71 -4.90 14.18
C LEU A 153 -0.98 -5.19 15.68
N ASN A 154 -1.64 -6.30 16.01
CA ASN A 154 -2.04 -6.67 17.37
C ASN A 154 -2.92 -5.60 18.07
N ILE A 155 -3.76 -4.90 17.31
CA ILE A 155 -4.71 -3.93 17.86
C ILE A 155 -5.88 -4.67 18.52
N LYS A 156 -6.25 -4.22 19.71
CA LYS A 156 -7.33 -4.84 20.47
C LYS A 156 -8.69 -4.72 19.77
N PRO A 157 -9.58 -5.72 19.91
CA PRO A 157 -10.91 -5.69 19.27
C PRO A 157 -11.74 -4.45 19.60
N GLU A 158 -11.66 -3.95 20.82
CA GLU A 158 -12.35 -2.73 21.29
C GLU A 158 -11.90 -1.46 20.55
N ASP A 159 -10.62 -1.35 20.21
CA ASP A 159 -10.06 -0.24 19.44
C ASP A 159 -10.32 -0.44 17.94
N THR A 160 -10.28 -1.68 17.47
CA THR A 160 -10.63 -2.05 16.08
C THR A 160 -12.02 -1.54 15.72
N GLY A 161 -13.01 -1.73 16.62
CA GLY A 161 -14.39 -1.25 16.43
C GLY A 161 -14.50 0.27 16.27
N LYS A 162 -13.57 1.05 16.85
CA LYS A 162 -13.52 2.51 16.73
C LYS A 162 -12.72 2.96 15.50
N LEU A 163 -11.64 2.28 15.19
CA LEU A 163 -10.72 2.65 14.11
C LEU A 163 -11.29 2.38 12.71
N ILE A 164 -11.98 1.26 12.52
CA ILE A 164 -12.54 0.93 11.20
C ILE A 164 -13.48 2.03 10.68
N PRO A 165 -14.49 2.50 11.43
CA PRO A 165 -15.35 3.61 10.97
C PRO A 165 -14.57 4.88 10.64
N GLN A 166 -13.58 5.27 11.45
CA GLN A 166 -12.76 6.45 11.21
C GLN A 166 -11.95 6.34 9.90
N ILE A 167 -11.33 5.19 9.65
CA ILE A 167 -10.57 4.96 8.42
C ILE A 167 -11.51 4.88 7.21
N LEU A 168 -12.69 4.28 7.35
CA LEU A 168 -13.68 4.24 6.27
C LEU A 168 -14.15 5.65 5.88
N GLU A 169 -14.48 6.51 6.85
CA GLU A 169 -14.84 7.90 6.57
C GLU A 169 -13.68 8.67 5.91
N PHE A 170 -12.45 8.39 6.34
CA PHE A 170 -11.27 8.93 5.69
C PHE A 170 -11.18 8.53 4.21
N PHE A 171 -11.42 7.26 3.84
CA PHE A 171 -11.45 6.79 2.45
C PHE A 171 -12.63 7.38 1.67
N LYS A 172 -13.83 7.40 2.25
CA LYS A 172 -15.04 7.96 1.61
C LYS A 172 -14.83 9.42 1.22
N LEU A 173 -14.26 10.22 2.12
CA LEU A 173 -14.00 11.64 1.84
C LEU A 173 -13.00 11.80 0.67
N ARG A 174 -11.99 10.93 0.55
CA ARG A 174 -11.02 10.97 -0.56
C ARG A 174 -11.68 10.58 -1.88
N LEU A 175 -12.47 9.52 -1.88
CA LEU A 175 -13.24 9.10 -3.06
C LEU A 175 -14.22 10.21 -3.50
N LYS A 176 -14.96 10.78 -2.54
CA LYS A 176 -15.88 11.90 -2.83
C LYS A 176 -15.19 13.08 -3.50
N ASN A 177 -14.07 13.54 -2.93
CA ASN A 177 -13.33 14.68 -3.48
C ASN A 177 -12.80 14.37 -4.89
N MET A 178 -12.26 13.18 -5.11
CA MET A 178 -11.80 12.73 -6.43
C MET A 178 -12.95 12.72 -7.46
N MET A 179 -14.14 12.24 -7.09
CA MET A 179 -15.31 12.21 -7.97
C MET A 179 -15.78 13.64 -8.33
N ILE A 180 -15.75 14.56 -7.36
CA ILE A 180 -16.09 15.98 -7.61
C ILE A 180 -15.10 16.62 -8.59
N GLU A 181 -13.81 16.39 -8.39
CA GLU A 181 -12.74 16.90 -9.26
C GLU A 181 -12.87 16.37 -10.70
N GLN A 182 -13.41 15.15 -10.88
CA GLN A 182 -13.73 14.54 -12.17
C GLN A 182 -15.08 15.00 -12.75
N GLY A 183 -15.79 15.93 -12.10
CA GLY A 183 -17.07 16.47 -12.57
C GLY A 183 -18.28 15.54 -12.33
N ILE A 184 -18.12 14.48 -11.56
CA ILE A 184 -19.21 13.56 -11.24
C ILE A 184 -20.09 14.21 -10.17
N ARG A 185 -21.36 14.43 -10.52
CA ARG A 185 -22.40 14.89 -9.58
C ARG A 185 -23.06 13.69 -8.91
N TYR A 186 -23.33 13.78 -7.61
CA TYR A 186 -24.01 12.75 -6.81
C TYR A 186 -25.17 13.37 -6.06
#